data_3ab0d9ae187790a59a0cfce66f54e75f
#
_entry.id   3ab0d9ae187790a59a0cfce66f54e75f
#
_cell.length_a   1.000
_cell.length_b   1.000
_cell.length_c   1.000
_cell.angle_alpha   90.00
_cell.angle_beta   90.00
_cell.angle_gamma   90.00
#
_symmetry.space_group_name_H-M   'P 1'
#
loop_
_entity.id
_entity.type
_entity.pdbx_description
1 polymer ?
#
loop_
_entity_poly.entity_id
_entity_poly.type
_entity_poly.pdbx_seq_one_letter_code
_entity_poly.pdbx_strand_id
1 'polypeptide(L)'
;LGLRHGDMLFASYQDKQEEASTSQSSAPVSEDAVDVYWSQQRGLIPRQHDRQFCRHGEKGMCDYCMPIEPYDMTYHAQHGIKHLSFHAYLRQQNIGVPSASTSYVPPLEELSYRVKVPCPSGQHESWPASICTKCQPSAITLQRQKYRMVDHVEFVHSALIDRMLDAWRKTATQRFGYLLGHYEPYDKVPMGIKAVVEAIHEPPQAGETDGIVLGMPWDDEARIQELAEWCGLCVVGMIYTDLEVADPTHSDPTQAGLVSCKRHADSFFLSGQEALFAAQQQSQHKNACRWSQSSLFNSKFVTCVLSGNPMGEIDVSAYQVSEQVMAMVDADMIEASVHPTTIRVKPSDSTRYVPDVFYRYTNKYGID
;
A
#
# COMPACT_ATOMS: atom_id res chain seq x y z
N LEU A 1 -40.34 5.78 34.95
CA LEU A 1 -39.67 4.78 34.13
C LEU A 1 -39.94 3.41 34.71
N GLY A 2 -40.83 2.59 34.10
CA GLY A 2 -41.26 1.28 34.60
C GLY A 2 -40.30 0.15 34.32
N LEU A 3 -39.02 0.32 34.62
CA LEU A 3 -37.96 -0.67 34.40
C LEU A 3 -38.08 -1.84 35.35
N ARG A 4 -37.95 -3.08 34.86
CA ARG A 4 -37.96 -4.31 35.62
C ARG A 4 -36.58 -4.99 35.57
N HIS A 5 -36.32 -5.87 36.53
CA HIS A 5 -35.09 -6.64 36.55
C HIS A 5 -35.01 -7.53 35.31
N GLY A 6 -33.92 -7.34 34.51
CA GLY A 6 -33.70 -8.03 33.22
C GLY A 6 -33.98 -7.17 31.98
N ASP A 7 -34.49 -5.96 32.11
CA ASP A 7 -34.68 -5.07 30.99
C ASP A 7 -33.31 -4.58 30.42
N MET A 8 -33.12 -4.70 29.13
CA MET A 8 -31.96 -4.16 28.45
C MET A 8 -32.18 -2.69 28.14
N LEU A 9 -31.28 -1.84 28.63
CA LEU A 9 -31.25 -0.42 28.31
C LEU A 9 -30.25 -0.14 27.22
N PHE A 10 -30.72 0.44 26.13
CA PHE A 10 -29.87 0.98 25.10
C PHE A 10 -29.64 2.46 25.34
N ALA A 11 -28.43 2.86 25.71
CA ALA A 11 -28.05 4.26 25.81
C ALA A 11 -27.47 4.72 24.47
N SER A 12 -28.15 5.63 23.80
CA SER A 12 -27.56 6.39 22.70
C SER A 12 -27.00 7.69 23.25
N TYR A 13 -25.70 7.88 23.13
CA TYR A 13 -25.07 9.17 23.42
C TYR A 13 -25.14 10.01 22.14
N GLN A 14 -25.92 11.11 22.23
CA GLN A 14 -25.68 12.22 21.33
C GLN A 14 -24.59 13.07 22.00
N ASP A 15 -23.36 12.98 21.50
CA ASP A 15 -22.38 14.01 21.81
C ASP A 15 -22.98 15.34 21.32
N LYS A 16 -23.26 16.23 22.23
CA LYS A 16 -23.37 17.64 21.88
C LYS A 16 -22.00 18.04 21.37
N GLN A 17 -21.83 18.01 20.05
CA GLN A 17 -20.76 18.74 19.44
C GLN A 17 -20.93 20.19 19.87
N GLU A 18 -20.04 20.65 20.74
CA GLU A 18 -19.74 22.06 20.82
C GLU A 18 -19.31 22.47 19.42
N GLU A 19 -20.05 23.42 18.87
CA GLU A 19 -19.75 24.08 17.61
C GLU A 19 -18.37 24.75 17.74
N ALA A 20 -17.31 23.99 17.52
CA ALA A 20 -16.00 24.49 17.18
C ALA A 20 -16.03 24.81 15.69
N SER A 21 -16.33 26.07 15.45
CA SER A 21 -16.24 26.79 14.18
C SER A 21 -15.13 26.34 13.24
N THR A 22 -15.50 26.45 11.96
CA THR A 22 -14.68 26.26 10.74
C THR A 22 -14.52 24.83 10.28
N SER A 23 -15.64 24.22 9.85
CA SER A 23 -15.58 23.26 8.76
C SER A 23 -15.19 24.01 7.48
N GLN A 24 -13.91 24.00 7.14
CA GLN A 24 -13.59 24.06 5.72
C GLN A 24 -14.29 22.85 5.10
N SER A 25 -15.34 23.11 4.34
CA SER A 25 -15.93 22.12 3.46
C SER A 25 -14.88 21.81 2.39
N SER A 26 -14.00 20.84 2.69
CA SER A 26 -13.21 20.22 1.64
C SER A 26 -14.21 19.66 0.64
N ALA A 27 -14.07 20.03 -0.63
CA ALA A 27 -14.82 19.42 -1.70
C ALA A 27 -14.74 17.89 -1.54
N PRO A 28 -15.83 17.15 -1.77
CA PRO A 28 -15.83 15.70 -1.60
C PRO A 28 -14.68 15.14 -2.46
N VAL A 29 -13.71 14.50 -1.81
CA VAL A 29 -12.59 13.86 -2.51
C VAL A 29 -13.18 12.78 -3.40
N SER A 30 -12.98 12.91 -4.71
CA SER A 30 -13.51 11.96 -5.69
C SER A 30 -12.67 10.68 -5.61
N GLU A 31 -13.32 9.55 -5.34
CA GLU A 31 -12.69 8.23 -5.43
C GLU A 31 -12.35 7.90 -6.89
N ASP A 32 -11.29 7.12 -7.08
CA ASP A 32 -10.93 6.62 -8.41
C ASP A 32 -12.04 5.74 -9.00
N ALA A 33 -12.16 5.74 -10.32
CA ALA A 33 -13.17 4.98 -11.05
C ALA A 33 -13.15 3.48 -10.70
N VAL A 34 -11.97 2.90 -10.47
CA VAL A 34 -11.81 1.49 -10.06
C VAL A 34 -12.39 1.21 -8.69
N ASP A 35 -12.25 2.14 -7.73
CA ASP A 35 -12.82 1.98 -6.38
C ASP A 35 -14.35 2.09 -6.43
N VAL A 36 -14.87 3.04 -7.22
CA VAL A 36 -16.30 3.17 -7.47
C VAL A 36 -16.84 1.90 -8.13
N TYR A 37 -16.17 1.37 -9.15
CA TYR A 37 -16.55 0.13 -9.82
C TYR A 37 -16.67 -1.03 -8.83
N TRP A 38 -15.64 -1.30 -8.04
CA TRP A 38 -15.64 -2.41 -7.07
C TRP A 38 -16.64 -2.20 -5.92
N SER A 39 -16.93 -0.97 -5.54
CA SER A 39 -17.90 -0.67 -4.50
C SER A 39 -19.32 -1.12 -4.89
N GLN A 40 -19.63 -1.13 -6.19
CA GLN A 40 -20.93 -1.54 -6.75
C GLN A 40 -21.04 -3.05 -6.96
N GLN A 41 -19.92 -3.78 -6.95
CA GLN A 41 -19.88 -5.22 -7.19
C GLN A 41 -19.93 -6.01 -5.87
N ARG A 42 -20.60 -7.15 -5.87
CA ARG A 42 -20.52 -8.11 -4.75
C ARG A 42 -19.16 -8.80 -4.67
N GLY A 43 -18.48 -8.96 -5.80
CA GLY A 43 -17.19 -9.58 -5.92
C GLY A 43 -17.18 -11.10 -5.72
N LEU A 44 -18.35 -11.74 -5.70
CA LEU A 44 -18.44 -13.19 -5.56
C LEU A 44 -17.74 -13.90 -6.72
N ILE A 45 -16.98 -14.93 -6.41
CA ILE A 45 -16.26 -15.75 -7.39
C ILE A 45 -17.21 -16.80 -7.91
N PRO A 46 -17.57 -16.80 -9.22
CA PRO A 46 -18.47 -17.79 -9.78
C PRO A 46 -17.81 -19.16 -9.85
N ARG A 47 -18.56 -20.20 -9.52
CA ARG A 47 -18.15 -21.60 -9.74
C ARG A 47 -19.02 -22.22 -10.79
N GLN A 48 -18.42 -23.03 -11.67
CA GLN A 48 -19.16 -23.74 -12.70
C GLN A 48 -19.93 -24.91 -12.11
N HIS A 49 -21.07 -25.22 -12.74
CA HIS A 49 -21.85 -26.41 -12.44
C HIS A 49 -21.03 -27.65 -12.82
N ASP A 50 -20.73 -28.47 -11.82
CA ASP A 50 -20.03 -29.75 -12.02
C ASP A 50 -21.04 -30.88 -12.20
N ARG A 51 -21.01 -31.54 -13.35
CA ARG A 51 -21.95 -32.63 -13.67
C ARG A 51 -21.77 -33.87 -12.79
N GLN A 52 -20.61 -34.05 -12.14
CA GLN A 52 -20.35 -35.19 -11.28
C GLN A 52 -20.87 -34.97 -9.85
N PHE A 53 -20.76 -33.74 -9.34
CA PHE A 53 -21.10 -33.39 -7.96
C PHE A 53 -22.43 -32.66 -7.80
N CYS A 54 -22.84 -31.87 -8.80
CA CYS A 54 -24.10 -31.13 -8.76
C CYS A 54 -25.27 -32.08 -9.16
N ARG A 55 -26.18 -32.32 -8.23
CA ARG A 55 -27.37 -33.18 -8.46
C ARG A 55 -28.66 -32.40 -8.63
N HIS A 56 -28.59 -31.12 -9.04
CA HIS A 56 -29.73 -30.26 -9.23
C HIS A 56 -29.82 -29.81 -10.70
N GLY A 57 -30.98 -29.30 -11.11
CA GLY A 57 -31.16 -28.71 -12.45
C GLY A 57 -30.41 -27.38 -12.61
N GLU A 58 -30.41 -26.82 -13.82
CA GLU A 58 -29.68 -25.62 -14.20
C GLU A 58 -29.97 -24.36 -13.34
N LYS A 59 -31.16 -24.29 -12.76
CA LYS A 59 -31.60 -23.17 -11.89
C LYS A 59 -31.34 -23.39 -10.41
N GLY A 60 -30.89 -24.58 -10.03
CA GLY A 60 -30.54 -24.89 -8.64
C GLY A 60 -29.10 -24.52 -8.31
N MET A 61 -28.79 -24.40 -7.03
CA MET A 61 -27.44 -24.22 -6.51
C MET A 61 -27.17 -25.20 -5.37
N CYS A 62 -25.94 -25.67 -5.23
CA CYS A 62 -25.48 -26.48 -4.13
C CYS A 62 -24.10 -26.01 -3.69
N ASP A 63 -23.56 -26.59 -2.61
CA ASP A 63 -22.28 -26.24 -2.05
C ASP A 63 -21.10 -26.35 -3.05
N TYR A 64 -21.26 -27.15 -4.12
CA TYR A 64 -20.23 -27.29 -5.16
C TYR A 64 -20.23 -26.17 -6.19
N CYS A 65 -21.38 -25.59 -6.53
CA CYS A 65 -21.51 -24.58 -7.57
C CYS A 65 -21.92 -23.19 -7.04
N MET A 66 -22.26 -23.08 -5.74
CA MET A 66 -22.56 -21.78 -5.12
C MET A 66 -21.31 -20.89 -5.20
N PRO A 67 -21.46 -19.63 -5.64
CA PRO A 67 -20.36 -18.69 -5.67
C PRO A 67 -19.73 -18.52 -4.27
N ILE A 68 -18.43 -18.37 -4.24
CA ILE A 68 -17.66 -18.18 -2.99
C ILE A 68 -17.26 -16.73 -2.79
N GLU A 69 -16.98 -16.39 -1.56
CA GLU A 69 -16.59 -15.01 -1.20
C GLU A 69 -15.20 -14.64 -1.75
N PRO A 70 -14.95 -13.36 -2.09
CA PRO A 70 -13.69 -12.92 -2.69
C PRO A 70 -12.48 -13.07 -1.75
N TYR A 71 -12.72 -13.32 -0.47
CA TYR A 71 -11.68 -13.52 0.56
C TYR A 71 -11.52 -14.98 0.98
N ASP A 72 -12.06 -15.93 0.19
CA ASP A 72 -11.93 -17.37 0.50
C ASP A 72 -10.47 -17.82 0.43
N MET A 73 -9.93 -18.26 1.57
CA MET A 73 -8.52 -18.64 1.71
C MET A 73 -8.17 -19.90 0.91
N THR A 74 -9.13 -20.80 0.70
CA THR A 74 -8.91 -22.03 -0.06
C THR A 74 -8.71 -21.69 -1.53
N TYR A 75 -9.56 -20.83 -2.07
CA TYR A 75 -9.43 -20.32 -3.43
C TYR A 75 -8.08 -19.60 -3.62
N HIS A 76 -7.72 -18.70 -2.70
CA HIS A 76 -6.46 -17.97 -2.75
C HIS A 76 -5.25 -18.91 -2.76
N ALA A 77 -5.23 -19.92 -1.90
CA ALA A 77 -4.15 -20.90 -1.85
C ALA A 77 -4.03 -21.71 -3.15
N GLN A 78 -5.15 -22.13 -3.74
CA GLN A 78 -5.17 -22.85 -5.01
C GLN A 78 -4.65 -22.05 -6.20
N HIS A 79 -4.86 -20.72 -6.18
CA HIS A 79 -4.44 -19.81 -7.24
C HIS A 79 -3.12 -19.08 -6.94
N GLY A 80 -2.43 -19.44 -5.84
CA GLY A 80 -1.16 -18.82 -5.46
C GLY A 80 -1.26 -17.35 -5.06
N ILE A 81 -2.46 -16.89 -4.68
CA ILE A 81 -2.71 -15.51 -4.27
C ILE A 81 -2.28 -15.36 -2.80
N LYS A 82 -1.27 -14.53 -2.55
CA LYS A 82 -0.64 -14.40 -1.23
C LYS A 82 -1.27 -13.33 -0.33
N HIS A 83 -2.03 -12.39 -0.89
CA HIS A 83 -2.65 -11.27 -0.18
C HIS A 83 -4.07 -11.07 -0.70
N LEU A 84 -4.96 -10.61 0.16
CA LEU A 84 -6.25 -10.09 -0.28
C LEU A 84 -6.03 -8.82 -1.09
N SER A 85 -6.90 -8.56 -2.08
CA SER A 85 -7.04 -7.22 -2.62
C SER A 85 -7.71 -6.30 -1.58
N PHE A 86 -7.58 -4.99 -1.73
CA PHE A 86 -8.19 -4.04 -0.80
C PHE A 86 -9.71 -4.21 -0.73
N HIS A 87 -10.39 -4.33 -1.87
CA HIS A 87 -11.84 -4.50 -1.90
C HIS A 87 -12.31 -5.86 -1.36
N ALA A 88 -11.55 -6.94 -1.56
CA ALA A 88 -11.84 -8.21 -0.91
C ALA A 88 -11.69 -8.12 0.62
N TYR A 89 -10.69 -7.39 1.10
CA TYR A 89 -10.52 -7.10 2.52
C TYR A 89 -11.69 -6.29 3.08
N LEU A 90 -12.17 -5.25 2.36
CA LEU A 90 -13.37 -4.51 2.78
C LEU A 90 -14.59 -5.44 2.91
N ARG A 91 -14.79 -6.36 1.95
CA ARG A 91 -15.86 -7.35 2.03
C ARG A 91 -15.73 -8.28 3.24
N GLN A 92 -14.51 -8.71 3.55
CA GLN A 92 -14.24 -9.52 4.75
C GLN A 92 -14.61 -8.78 6.04
N GLN A 93 -14.41 -7.46 6.07
CA GLN A 93 -14.81 -6.60 7.20
C GLN A 93 -16.29 -6.19 7.16
N ASN A 94 -17.07 -6.66 6.20
CA ASN A 94 -18.46 -6.25 5.92
C ASN A 94 -18.62 -4.75 5.60
N ILE A 95 -17.55 -4.09 5.17
CA ILE A 95 -17.58 -2.68 4.78
C ILE A 95 -18.16 -2.55 3.37
N GLY A 96 -19.20 -1.74 3.22
CA GLY A 96 -19.80 -1.44 1.92
C GLY A 96 -20.45 -2.64 1.24
N VAL A 97 -20.89 -3.66 1.99
CA VAL A 97 -21.61 -4.82 1.42
C VAL A 97 -23.05 -4.38 1.03
N PRO A 98 -23.45 -4.47 -0.25
CA PRO A 98 -24.82 -4.23 -0.63
C PRO A 98 -25.74 -5.24 0.08
N SER A 99 -26.75 -4.77 0.79
CA SER A 99 -27.70 -5.59 1.57
C SER A 99 -27.16 -6.22 2.86
N ALA A 100 -26.03 -5.75 3.41
CA ALA A 100 -25.67 -6.12 4.78
C ALA A 100 -26.76 -5.65 5.75
N SER A 101 -27.15 -6.54 6.66
CA SER A 101 -28.02 -6.17 7.78
C SER A 101 -27.41 -4.99 8.54
N THR A 102 -28.26 -4.20 9.17
CA THR A 102 -28.02 -2.93 9.87
C THR A 102 -26.95 -2.97 11.00
N SER A 103 -25.98 -3.87 10.96
CA SER A 103 -24.87 -3.88 11.90
C SER A 103 -23.94 -2.71 11.59
N TYR A 104 -23.76 -1.83 12.57
CA TYR A 104 -22.77 -0.75 12.48
C TYR A 104 -21.36 -1.36 12.32
N VAL A 105 -20.68 -0.95 11.26
CA VAL A 105 -19.27 -1.27 11.05
C VAL A 105 -18.50 0.03 11.26
N PRO A 106 -17.51 0.06 12.14
CA PRO A 106 -16.68 1.26 12.31
C PRO A 106 -16.03 1.66 10.98
N PRO A 107 -15.91 2.96 10.69
CA PRO A 107 -15.17 3.40 9.51
C PRO A 107 -13.71 2.99 9.60
N LEU A 108 -13.04 2.91 8.46
CA LEU A 108 -11.60 2.72 8.41
C LEU A 108 -10.91 3.92 9.06
N GLU A 109 -9.95 3.65 9.93
CA GLU A 109 -9.11 4.68 10.53
C GLU A 109 -7.70 4.55 9.98
N GLU A 110 -7.13 5.69 9.56
CA GLU A 110 -5.72 5.72 9.20
C GLU A 110 -4.86 5.47 10.44
N LEU A 111 -3.88 4.61 10.28
CA LEU A 111 -2.92 4.35 11.35
C LEU A 111 -2.04 5.58 11.58
N SER A 112 -1.94 6.03 12.83
CA SER A 112 -1.07 7.15 13.20
C SER A 112 -0.35 6.86 14.52
N TYR A 113 0.94 7.13 14.53
CA TYR A 113 1.79 7.00 15.72
C TYR A 113 2.27 8.35 16.26
N ARG A 114 1.67 9.44 15.79
CA ARG A 114 1.92 10.78 16.35
C ARG A 114 1.20 10.95 17.67
N VAL A 115 1.79 11.73 18.57
CA VAL A 115 1.09 12.19 19.79
C VAL A 115 -0.05 13.09 19.39
N LYS A 116 -1.24 12.88 19.96
CA LYS A 116 -2.41 13.72 19.70
C LYS A 116 -2.24 15.09 20.39
N VAL A 117 -2.14 16.14 19.58
CA VAL A 117 -1.98 17.53 20.05
C VAL A 117 -3.09 18.39 19.42
N PRO A 118 -3.89 19.10 20.23
CA PRO A 118 -3.94 19.11 21.69
C PRO A 118 -4.39 17.77 22.28
N CYS A 119 -4.08 17.55 23.57
CA CYS A 119 -4.51 16.31 24.23
C CYS A 119 -6.05 16.23 24.30
N PRO A 120 -6.65 15.12 23.86
CA PRO A 120 -8.11 14.94 23.90
C PRO A 120 -8.74 15.03 25.28
N SER A 121 -7.96 14.83 26.37
CA SER A 121 -8.45 14.97 27.72
C SER A 121 -8.53 16.41 28.20
N GLY A 122 -7.77 17.33 27.62
CA GLY A 122 -7.66 18.72 28.04
C GLY A 122 -7.14 18.93 29.48
N GLN A 123 -6.60 17.88 30.14
CA GLN A 123 -6.25 17.89 31.54
C GLN A 123 -4.80 18.21 31.86
N HIS A 124 -3.97 18.37 30.82
CA HIS A 124 -2.54 18.65 30.98
C HIS A 124 -2.01 19.47 29.78
N GLU A 125 -0.86 20.06 29.98
CA GLU A 125 -0.15 20.79 28.92
C GLU A 125 0.17 19.85 27.74
N SER A 126 0.20 20.44 26.54
CA SER A 126 0.48 19.70 25.32
C SER A 126 1.92 19.13 25.30
N TRP A 127 2.10 18.01 24.63
CA TRP A 127 3.41 17.47 24.32
C TRP A 127 4.34 18.56 23.75
N PRO A 128 5.65 18.65 24.14
CA PRO A 128 6.40 17.67 24.95
C PRO A 128 6.34 17.90 26.47
N ALA A 129 5.65 18.92 26.97
CA ALA A 129 5.61 19.22 28.40
C ALA A 129 4.98 18.09 29.21
N SER A 130 3.95 17.44 28.67
CA SER A 130 3.25 16.35 29.34
C SER A 130 2.64 15.37 28.34
N ILE A 131 2.41 14.12 28.79
CA ILE A 131 1.77 13.06 27.99
C ILE A 131 0.92 12.17 28.88
N CYS A 132 -0.21 11.69 28.38
CA CYS A 132 -1.08 10.74 29.06
C CYS A 132 -1.54 9.62 28.10
N THR A 133 -2.19 8.61 28.65
CA THR A 133 -2.67 7.44 27.88
C THR A 133 -3.68 7.77 26.79
N LYS A 134 -4.32 8.96 26.82
CA LYS A 134 -5.28 9.39 25.78
C LYS A 134 -4.61 10.10 24.59
N CYS A 135 -3.48 10.75 24.82
CA CYS A 135 -2.76 11.47 23.76
C CYS A 135 -1.55 10.74 23.23
N GLN A 136 -0.95 9.81 23.99
CA GLN A 136 0.15 8.98 23.48
C GLN A 136 -0.35 7.97 22.44
N PRO A 137 0.45 7.65 21.43
CA PRO A 137 0.15 6.53 20.54
C PRO A 137 0.22 5.20 21.28
N SER A 138 -0.55 4.22 20.79
CA SER A 138 -0.51 2.85 21.31
C SER A 138 0.83 2.19 21.04
N ALA A 139 1.19 1.19 21.83
CA ALA A 139 2.33 0.30 21.53
C ALA A 139 2.18 -0.32 20.13
N ILE A 140 3.29 -0.44 19.43
CA ILE A 140 3.31 -0.93 18.05
C ILE A 140 3.60 -2.42 18.04
N THR A 141 2.71 -3.20 17.43
CA THR A 141 2.99 -4.60 17.12
C THR A 141 3.23 -4.73 15.63
N LEU A 142 4.46 -5.02 15.25
CA LEU A 142 4.82 -5.23 13.84
C LEU A 142 4.17 -6.53 13.36
N GLN A 143 3.37 -6.42 12.31
CA GLN A 143 2.67 -7.55 11.71
C GLN A 143 2.56 -7.37 10.19
N ARG A 144 2.40 -8.51 9.52
CA ARG A 144 2.21 -8.51 8.08
C ARG A 144 0.85 -7.91 7.71
N GLN A 145 0.82 -6.95 6.78
CA GLN A 145 -0.42 -6.42 6.23
C GLN A 145 -1.19 -7.51 5.48
N LYS A 146 -2.49 -7.61 5.71
CA LYS A 146 -3.35 -8.68 5.18
C LYS A 146 -3.79 -8.46 3.73
N TYR A 147 -3.73 -7.23 3.24
CA TYR A 147 -4.20 -6.82 1.91
C TYR A 147 -3.16 -6.02 1.16
N ARG A 148 -3.36 -5.86 -0.14
CA ARG A 148 -2.65 -4.92 -1.00
C ARG A 148 -3.62 -3.92 -1.60
N MET A 149 -3.14 -2.69 -1.83
CA MET A 149 -3.92 -1.66 -2.53
C MET A 149 -3.89 -1.86 -4.05
N VAL A 150 -2.77 -2.36 -4.58
CA VAL A 150 -2.57 -2.69 -5.99
C VAL A 150 -1.99 -4.10 -6.09
N ASP A 151 -2.60 -4.95 -6.91
CA ASP A 151 -2.23 -6.36 -7.05
C ASP A 151 -1.31 -6.62 -8.23
N HIS A 152 -1.28 -5.73 -9.22
CA HIS A 152 -0.47 -5.87 -10.44
C HIS A 152 -0.08 -4.51 -11.02
N VAL A 153 1.06 -4.47 -11.71
CA VAL A 153 1.51 -3.32 -12.51
C VAL A 153 1.68 -3.78 -13.95
N GLU A 154 1.09 -3.04 -14.87
CA GLU A 154 1.13 -3.30 -16.30
C GLU A 154 1.70 -2.09 -17.04
N PHE A 155 2.68 -2.31 -17.89
CA PHE A 155 3.22 -1.28 -18.78
C PHE A 155 2.58 -1.48 -20.17
N VAL A 156 1.93 -0.45 -20.70
CA VAL A 156 1.23 -0.53 -21.98
C VAL A 156 2.17 -0.82 -23.15
N HIS A 157 3.46 -0.47 -23.02
CA HIS A 157 4.46 -0.68 -24.04
C HIS A 157 5.85 -0.94 -23.44
N SER A 158 6.55 -1.97 -23.94
CA SER A 158 7.93 -2.30 -23.50
C SER A 158 8.92 -1.17 -23.71
N ALA A 159 8.72 -0.30 -24.70
CA ALA A 159 9.57 0.85 -24.98
C ALA A 159 9.72 1.82 -23.80
N LEU A 160 8.79 1.83 -22.85
CA LEU A 160 8.91 2.62 -21.63
C LEU A 160 10.11 2.16 -20.79
N ILE A 161 10.23 0.85 -20.62
CA ILE A 161 11.32 0.22 -19.89
C ILE A 161 12.61 0.27 -20.72
N ASP A 162 12.52 -0.01 -22.02
CA ASP A 162 13.68 -0.06 -22.92
C ASP A 162 14.46 1.27 -22.92
N ARG A 163 13.76 2.42 -22.81
CA ARG A 163 14.41 3.74 -22.73
C ARG A 163 15.26 3.90 -21.46
N MET A 164 14.76 3.47 -20.32
CA MET A 164 15.53 3.51 -19.07
C MET A 164 16.74 2.57 -19.14
N LEU A 165 16.55 1.37 -19.69
CA LEU A 165 17.62 0.39 -19.90
C LEU A 165 18.68 0.89 -20.88
N ASP A 166 18.28 1.54 -21.97
CA ASP A 166 19.21 2.14 -22.93
C ASP A 166 20.05 3.26 -22.31
N ALA A 167 19.47 4.07 -21.44
CA ALA A 167 20.22 5.05 -20.67
C ALA A 167 21.28 4.38 -19.80
N TRP A 168 20.90 3.36 -19.01
CA TRP A 168 21.82 2.59 -18.18
C TRP A 168 22.92 1.88 -19.00
N ARG A 169 22.57 1.22 -20.10
CA ARG A 169 23.54 0.55 -20.99
C ARG A 169 24.59 1.50 -21.57
N LYS A 170 24.22 2.76 -21.80
CA LYS A 170 25.11 3.78 -22.36
C LYS A 170 25.98 4.50 -21.32
N THR A 171 25.48 4.62 -20.09
CA THR A 171 26.11 5.47 -19.06
C THR A 171 26.59 4.69 -17.84
N ALA A 172 26.12 3.46 -17.66
CA ALA A 172 26.28 2.65 -16.44
C ALA A 172 25.78 3.35 -15.17
N THR A 173 24.89 4.36 -15.32
CA THR A 173 24.32 5.10 -14.17
C THR A 173 22.88 4.73 -13.96
N GLN A 174 22.45 4.77 -12.69
CA GLN A 174 21.06 4.46 -12.32
C GLN A 174 20.12 5.60 -12.72
N ARG A 175 18.84 5.24 -12.94
CA ARG A 175 17.80 6.17 -13.38
C ARG A 175 16.57 6.03 -12.53
N PHE A 176 15.85 7.13 -12.34
CA PHE A 176 14.59 7.23 -11.62
C PHE A 176 13.51 7.87 -12.51
N GLY A 177 12.25 7.44 -12.33
CA GLY A 177 11.11 8.07 -13.01
C GLY A 177 9.82 7.89 -12.21
N TYR A 178 8.89 8.84 -12.37
CA TYR A 178 7.51 8.70 -11.93
C TYR A 178 6.69 8.00 -12.99
N LEU A 179 5.85 7.07 -12.55
CA LEU A 179 4.93 6.32 -13.40
C LEU A 179 3.63 7.11 -13.53
N LEU A 180 3.30 7.51 -14.75
CA LEU A 180 2.05 8.18 -15.09
C LEU A 180 1.11 7.17 -15.74
N GLY A 181 -0.12 7.10 -15.25
CA GLY A 181 -1.08 6.11 -15.70
C GLY A 181 -2.41 6.21 -14.98
N HIS A 182 -3.12 5.11 -14.90
CA HIS A 182 -4.42 5.00 -14.25
C HIS A 182 -4.60 3.64 -13.59
N TYR A 183 -5.70 3.45 -12.85
CA TYR A 183 -6.02 2.19 -12.20
C TYR A 183 -7.21 1.51 -12.86
N GLU A 184 -7.10 0.20 -13.03
CA GLU A 184 -8.15 -0.64 -13.61
C GLU A 184 -8.44 -1.88 -12.76
N PRO A 185 -9.63 -2.50 -12.92
CA PRO A 185 -9.90 -3.82 -12.34
C PRO A 185 -8.91 -4.87 -12.84
N TYR A 186 -8.52 -5.79 -11.94
CA TYR A 186 -7.60 -6.90 -12.25
C TYR A 186 -8.26 -8.24 -11.94
N ASP A 187 -8.69 -8.94 -12.98
CA ASP A 187 -9.51 -10.14 -12.87
C ASP A 187 -8.79 -11.40 -12.35
N LYS A 188 -7.44 -11.40 -12.34
CA LYS A 188 -6.67 -12.54 -11.82
C LYS A 188 -6.65 -12.63 -10.29
N VAL A 189 -7.02 -11.56 -9.62
CA VAL A 189 -7.20 -11.50 -8.17
C VAL A 189 -8.63 -11.07 -7.88
N PRO A 190 -9.37 -11.76 -7.00
CA PRO A 190 -10.74 -11.37 -6.67
C PRO A 190 -10.81 -9.93 -6.19
N MET A 191 -11.61 -9.10 -6.88
CA MET A 191 -11.73 -7.65 -6.66
C MET A 191 -10.38 -6.90 -6.72
N GLY A 192 -9.44 -7.40 -7.51
CA GLY A 192 -8.09 -6.85 -7.66
C GLY A 192 -8.04 -5.53 -8.40
N ILE A 193 -6.95 -4.80 -8.19
CA ILE A 193 -6.63 -3.55 -8.87
C ILE A 193 -5.27 -3.70 -9.54
N LYS A 194 -5.15 -3.25 -10.78
CA LYS A 194 -3.88 -3.07 -11.47
C LYS A 194 -3.59 -1.58 -11.72
N ALA A 195 -2.33 -1.20 -11.63
CA ALA A 195 -1.84 0.07 -12.13
C ALA A 195 -1.39 -0.12 -13.58
N VAL A 196 -1.93 0.68 -14.49
CA VAL A 196 -1.58 0.68 -15.92
C VAL A 196 -0.70 1.89 -16.18
N VAL A 197 0.54 1.65 -16.57
CA VAL A 197 1.55 2.69 -16.81
C VAL A 197 1.60 3.02 -18.28
N GLU A 198 1.30 4.28 -18.62
CA GLU A 198 1.30 4.78 -19.99
C GLU A 198 2.51 5.65 -20.31
N ALA A 199 3.10 6.29 -19.30
CA ALA A 199 4.29 7.11 -19.47
C ALA A 199 5.20 7.04 -18.25
N ILE A 200 6.49 7.34 -18.45
CA ILE A 200 7.47 7.52 -17.38
C ILE A 200 8.01 8.95 -17.50
N HIS A 201 7.88 9.71 -16.44
CA HIS A 201 8.48 11.03 -16.32
C HIS A 201 9.76 10.95 -15.50
N GLU A 202 10.89 11.29 -16.11
CA GLU A 202 12.18 11.35 -15.44
C GLU A 202 12.43 12.80 -14.99
N PRO A 203 12.40 13.09 -13.67
CA PRO A 203 12.69 14.41 -13.15
C PRO A 203 14.18 14.74 -13.30
N PRO A 204 14.59 16.02 -13.08
CA PRO A 204 16.00 16.40 -13.02
C PRO A 204 16.75 15.56 -12.01
N GLN A 205 17.77 14.82 -12.45
CA GLN A 205 18.51 13.86 -11.66
C GLN A 205 19.95 13.70 -12.11
N ALA A 206 20.83 13.33 -11.19
CA ALA A 206 22.17 12.86 -11.49
C ALA A 206 22.27 11.39 -11.07
N GLY A 207 22.44 10.50 -12.04
CA GLY A 207 22.64 9.07 -11.78
C GLY A 207 24.11 8.76 -11.50
N GLU A 208 24.34 7.90 -10.53
CA GLU A 208 25.64 7.30 -10.21
C GLU A 208 25.59 5.80 -10.49
N THR A 209 26.70 5.10 -10.31
CA THR A 209 26.78 3.63 -10.55
C THR A 209 25.90 2.84 -9.59
N ASP A 210 25.78 3.30 -8.33
CA ASP A 210 25.05 2.64 -7.25
C ASP A 210 24.04 3.57 -6.55
N GLY A 211 23.73 4.72 -7.15
CA GLY A 211 22.84 5.70 -6.55
C GLY A 211 22.23 6.68 -7.53
N ILE A 212 21.31 7.47 -7.01
CA ILE A 212 20.62 8.53 -7.76
C ILE A 212 20.46 9.74 -6.86
N VAL A 213 20.87 10.90 -7.34
CA VAL A 213 20.62 12.19 -6.68
C VAL A 213 19.47 12.87 -7.42
N LEU A 214 18.35 13.04 -6.75
CA LEU A 214 17.20 13.77 -7.29
C LEU A 214 17.37 15.27 -7.05
N GLY A 215 17.18 16.07 -8.10
CA GLY A 215 17.22 17.54 -8.03
C GLY A 215 15.92 18.11 -7.47
N MET A 216 15.62 17.81 -6.20
CA MET A 216 14.38 18.23 -5.57
C MET A 216 14.55 19.49 -4.69
N PRO A 217 13.51 20.35 -4.57
CA PRO A 217 12.27 20.34 -5.38
C PRO A 217 12.58 20.77 -6.83
N TRP A 218 11.80 20.28 -7.80
CA TRP A 218 11.92 20.74 -9.18
C TRP A 218 10.77 21.69 -9.55
N ASP A 219 11.08 22.69 -10.37
CA ASP A 219 10.19 23.80 -10.68
C ASP A 219 8.97 23.39 -11.55
N ASP A 220 9.10 22.30 -12.30
CA ASP A 220 8.08 21.86 -13.26
C ASP A 220 7.12 20.81 -12.71
N GLU A 221 7.20 20.41 -11.44
CA GLU A 221 6.36 19.35 -10.86
C GLU A 221 4.87 19.61 -11.07
N ALA A 222 4.40 20.81 -10.70
CA ALA A 222 3.00 21.17 -10.84
C ALA A 222 2.52 21.16 -12.30
N ARG A 223 3.38 21.57 -13.24
CA ARG A 223 3.07 21.56 -14.68
C ARG A 223 2.99 20.14 -15.23
N ILE A 224 3.83 19.22 -14.76
CA ILE A 224 3.79 17.81 -15.15
C ILE A 224 2.53 17.14 -14.62
N GLN A 225 2.13 17.43 -13.38
CA GLN A 225 0.88 16.95 -12.82
C GLN A 225 -0.33 17.44 -13.62
N GLU A 226 -0.41 18.73 -13.90
CA GLU A 226 -1.48 19.34 -14.71
C GLU A 226 -1.55 18.72 -16.12
N LEU A 227 -0.39 18.53 -16.77
CA LEU A 227 -0.33 17.88 -18.07
C LEU A 227 -0.82 16.42 -18.03
N ALA A 228 -0.44 15.67 -17.00
CA ALA A 228 -0.90 14.31 -16.79
C ALA A 228 -2.44 14.27 -16.62
N GLU A 229 -2.99 15.16 -15.80
CA GLU A 229 -4.44 15.27 -15.60
C GLU A 229 -5.19 15.59 -16.90
N TRP A 230 -4.66 16.50 -17.74
CA TRP A 230 -5.25 16.78 -19.07
C TRP A 230 -5.23 15.57 -20.01
N CYS A 231 -4.26 14.66 -19.83
CA CYS A 231 -4.20 13.39 -20.54
C CYS A 231 -5.08 12.28 -19.89
N GLY A 232 -5.76 12.58 -18.77
CA GLY A 232 -6.52 11.59 -18.01
C GLY A 232 -5.63 10.64 -17.19
N LEU A 233 -4.38 11.02 -16.93
CA LEU A 233 -3.41 10.24 -16.19
C LEU A 233 -3.19 10.81 -14.79
N CYS A 234 -2.76 9.98 -13.87
CA CYS A 234 -2.28 10.37 -12.56
C CYS A 234 -0.92 9.73 -12.26
N VAL A 235 -0.27 10.15 -11.18
CA VAL A 235 0.95 9.51 -10.69
C VAL A 235 0.55 8.22 -9.99
N VAL A 236 0.80 7.06 -10.61
CA VAL A 236 0.46 5.73 -10.08
C VAL A 236 1.63 5.08 -9.33
N GLY A 237 2.83 5.63 -9.45
CA GLY A 237 4.01 5.07 -8.80
C GLY A 237 5.32 5.69 -9.21
N MET A 238 6.39 5.02 -8.85
CA MET A 238 7.75 5.34 -9.27
C MET A 238 8.47 4.09 -9.76
N ILE A 239 9.52 4.30 -10.53
CA ILE A 239 10.42 3.26 -11.01
C ILE A 239 11.86 3.73 -10.92
N TYR A 240 12.77 2.85 -10.57
CA TYR A 240 14.20 3.11 -10.65
C TYR A 240 14.97 1.85 -11.03
N THR A 241 16.18 2.06 -11.56
CA THR A 241 17.10 0.98 -11.86
C THR A 241 18.02 0.74 -10.66
N ASP A 242 18.34 -0.53 -10.43
CA ASP A 242 19.43 -0.99 -9.54
C ASP A 242 20.12 -2.14 -10.26
N LEU A 243 20.90 -1.76 -11.25
CA LEU A 243 21.53 -2.67 -12.19
C LEU A 243 23.06 -2.61 -12.06
N GLU A 244 23.67 -3.77 -12.08
CA GLU A 244 25.11 -3.94 -12.08
C GLU A 244 25.48 -5.09 -13.00
N VAL A 245 26.51 -4.92 -13.81
CA VAL A 245 26.99 -5.96 -14.71
C VAL A 245 27.55 -7.12 -13.90
N ALA A 246 27.19 -8.36 -14.23
CA ALA A 246 27.61 -9.55 -13.48
C ALA A 246 29.14 -9.77 -13.53
N ASP A 247 29.77 -9.50 -14.66
CA ASP A 247 31.24 -9.52 -14.81
C ASP A 247 31.77 -8.19 -15.37
N PRO A 248 32.11 -7.21 -14.49
CA PRO A 248 32.65 -5.93 -14.94
C PRO A 248 34.06 -6.06 -15.55
N THR A 249 34.75 -7.17 -15.35
CA THR A 249 36.09 -7.41 -15.89
C THR A 249 36.06 -8.05 -17.28
N HIS A 250 34.89 -8.48 -17.74
CA HIS A 250 34.71 -9.25 -18.99
C HIS A 250 35.62 -10.49 -19.12
N SER A 251 35.94 -11.08 -17.96
CA SER A 251 36.82 -12.25 -17.88
C SER A 251 36.11 -13.56 -18.20
N ASP A 252 34.79 -13.61 -17.99
CA ASP A 252 33.94 -14.78 -18.23
C ASP A 252 32.96 -14.54 -19.38
N PRO A 253 33.17 -15.13 -20.56
CA PRO A 253 32.26 -14.99 -21.69
C PRO A 253 30.82 -15.48 -21.39
N THR A 254 30.63 -16.37 -20.40
CA THR A 254 29.31 -16.89 -20.05
C THR A 254 28.48 -15.87 -19.28
N GLN A 255 29.10 -14.86 -18.69
CA GLN A 255 28.47 -13.75 -17.97
C GLN A 255 28.20 -12.52 -18.85
N ALA A 256 28.58 -12.60 -20.14
CA ALA A 256 28.43 -11.49 -21.06
C ALA A 256 26.95 -11.08 -21.22
N GLY A 257 26.63 -9.84 -20.90
CA GLY A 257 25.28 -9.29 -20.99
C GLY A 257 24.35 -9.63 -19.81
N LEU A 258 24.84 -10.38 -18.82
CA LEU A 258 24.10 -10.66 -17.58
C LEU A 258 24.30 -9.56 -16.55
N VAL A 259 23.34 -9.45 -15.61
CA VAL A 259 23.36 -8.52 -14.48
C VAL A 259 23.40 -9.28 -13.15
N SER A 260 23.99 -8.66 -12.13
CA SER A 260 24.06 -9.22 -10.79
C SER A 260 22.67 -9.28 -10.15
N CYS A 261 22.34 -10.41 -9.52
CA CYS A 261 21.13 -10.53 -8.68
C CYS A 261 21.45 -10.06 -7.25
N LYS A 262 21.15 -8.80 -6.93
CA LYS A 262 21.35 -8.23 -5.60
C LYS A 262 20.17 -8.45 -4.66
N ARG A 263 18.95 -8.58 -5.23
CA ARG A 263 17.67 -8.58 -4.52
C ARG A 263 17.08 -9.98 -4.47
N HIS A 264 17.22 -10.63 -3.32
CA HIS A 264 16.74 -11.99 -3.09
C HIS A 264 16.41 -12.22 -1.60
N ALA A 265 15.86 -13.38 -1.26
CA ALA A 265 15.38 -13.69 0.08
C ALA A 265 16.45 -13.64 1.18
N ASP A 266 17.71 -13.96 0.84
CA ASP A 266 18.84 -13.94 1.78
C ASP A 266 19.57 -12.58 1.83
N SER A 267 19.06 -11.59 1.09
CA SER A 267 19.56 -10.21 1.05
C SER A 267 18.43 -9.25 1.43
N PHE A 268 17.93 -8.48 0.48
CA PHE A 268 16.79 -7.58 0.66
C PHE A 268 16.02 -7.44 -0.66
N PHE A 269 14.75 -7.10 -0.58
CA PHE A 269 13.94 -6.73 -1.76
C PHE A 269 13.89 -5.21 -1.95
N LEU A 270 13.74 -4.45 -0.85
CA LEU A 270 13.95 -3.02 -0.77
C LEU A 270 14.93 -2.75 0.37
N SER A 271 15.90 -1.87 0.15
CA SER A 271 16.76 -1.38 1.24
C SER A 271 15.96 -0.54 2.22
N GLY A 272 16.49 -0.36 3.43
CA GLY A 272 15.85 0.49 4.44
C GLY A 272 15.60 1.91 3.93
N GLN A 273 16.54 2.50 3.19
CA GLN A 273 16.37 3.83 2.60
C GLN A 273 15.28 3.87 1.53
N GLU A 274 15.24 2.88 0.64
CA GLU A 274 14.22 2.78 -0.39
C GLU A 274 12.82 2.57 0.22
N ALA A 275 12.71 1.76 1.27
CA ALA A 275 11.46 1.55 1.98
C ALA A 275 10.94 2.84 2.65
N LEU A 276 11.84 3.65 3.24
CA LEU A 276 11.48 4.94 3.81
C LEU A 276 11.05 5.93 2.73
N PHE A 277 11.78 5.99 1.62
CA PHE A 277 11.42 6.85 0.48
C PHE A 277 10.07 6.43 -0.14
N ALA A 278 9.86 5.11 -0.34
CA ALA A 278 8.59 4.59 -0.81
C ALA A 278 7.42 4.95 0.15
N ALA A 279 7.64 4.88 1.47
CA ALA A 279 6.65 5.27 2.46
C ALA A 279 6.30 6.77 2.38
N GLN A 280 7.30 7.63 2.18
CA GLN A 280 7.08 9.07 1.98
C GLN A 280 6.26 9.34 0.72
N GLN A 281 6.61 8.70 -0.39
CA GLN A 281 5.86 8.82 -1.65
C GLN A 281 4.42 8.29 -1.53
N GLN A 282 4.21 7.14 -0.90
CA GLN A 282 2.86 6.63 -0.64
C GLN A 282 2.05 7.58 0.26
N SER A 283 2.68 8.22 1.25
CA SER A 283 2.02 9.19 2.13
C SER A 283 1.63 10.49 1.42
N GLN A 284 2.35 10.88 0.38
CA GLN A 284 2.01 12.02 -0.47
C GLN A 284 0.87 11.70 -1.46
N HIS A 285 0.72 10.43 -1.84
CA HIS A 285 -0.28 9.96 -2.80
C HIS A 285 -1.32 9.07 -2.12
N LYS A 286 -2.01 9.60 -1.11
CA LYS A 286 -3.06 8.87 -0.37
C LYS A 286 -4.26 8.59 -1.24
N ASN A 287 -4.87 7.42 -1.03
CA ASN A 287 -6.08 7.01 -1.74
C ASN A 287 -7.33 7.65 -1.13
N ALA A 288 -8.17 8.24 -1.99
CA ALA A 288 -9.50 8.68 -1.59
C ALA A 288 -10.37 7.47 -1.21
N CYS A 289 -11.02 7.50 -0.04
CA CYS A 289 -11.80 6.38 0.45
C CYS A 289 -13.00 6.87 1.27
N ARG A 290 -14.20 6.65 0.75
CA ARG A 290 -15.47 7.02 1.41
C ARG A 290 -15.72 6.29 2.74
N TRP A 291 -15.02 5.19 2.98
CA TRP A 291 -15.16 4.38 4.18
C TRP A 291 -14.24 4.82 5.31
N SER A 292 -13.38 5.81 5.08
CA SER A 292 -12.52 6.42 6.09
C SER A 292 -13.14 7.70 6.66
N GLN A 293 -12.91 7.97 7.95
CA GLN A 293 -13.32 9.22 8.58
C GLN A 293 -12.64 10.44 7.97
N SER A 294 -11.36 10.30 7.59
CA SER A 294 -10.58 11.36 6.94
C SER A 294 -10.86 11.51 5.45
N SER A 295 -11.74 10.67 4.87
CA SER A 295 -11.96 10.52 3.42
C SER A 295 -10.69 10.06 2.66
N LEU A 296 -9.63 9.70 3.35
CA LEU A 296 -8.38 9.15 2.81
C LEU A 296 -8.06 7.83 3.53
N PHE A 297 -7.43 6.89 2.83
CA PHE A 297 -6.98 5.64 3.46
C PHE A 297 -5.89 4.99 2.61
N ASN A 298 -4.71 4.75 3.21
CA ASN A 298 -3.57 4.10 2.59
C ASN A 298 -3.18 4.75 1.24
N SER A 299 -2.52 4.02 0.34
CA SER A 299 -2.08 4.52 -0.97
C SER A 299 -2.07 3.41 -2.02
N LYS A 300 -2.46 3.74 -3.24
CA LYS A 300 -2.29 2.88 -4.43
C LYS A 300 -0.97 3.11 -5.16
N PHE A 301 -0.13 4.04 -4.71
CA PHE A 301 1.17 4.31 -5.28
C PHE A 301 2.09 3.08 -5.19
N VAL A 302 2.72 2.69 -6.29
CA VAL A 302 3.59 1.53 -6.39
C VAL A 302 5.05 1.92 -6.59
N THR A 303 5.96 1.10 -6.08
CA THR A 303 7.40 1.24 -6.30
C THR A 303 7.87 0.10 -7.18
N CYS A 304 8.36 0.40 -8.38
CA CYS A 304 8.94 -0.57 -9.30
C CYS A 304 10.45 -0.49 -9.28
N VAL A 305 11.12 -1.64 -9.31
CA VAL A 305 12.58 -1.73 -9.36
C VAL A 305 12.99 -2.58 -10.54
N LEU A 306 13.84 -2.03 -11.40
CA LEU A 306 14.52 -2.75 -12.46
C LEU A 306 15.83 -3.31 -11.90
N SER A 307 15.92 -4.62 -11.74
CA SER A 307 17.10 -5.29 -11.14
C SER A 307 17.36 -6.64 -11.78
N GLY A 308 18.51 -7.26 -11.48
CA GLY A 308 18.83 -8.60 -11.92
C GLY A 308 18.04 -9.68 -11.19
N ASN A 309 17.51 -10.65 -11.93
CA ASN A 309 16.91 -11.86 -11.38
C ASN A 309 17.98 -12.95 -11.13
N PRO A 310 17.64 -14.08 -10.48
CA PRO A 310 18.59 -15.18 -10.24
C PRO A 310 19.19 -15.82 -11.49
N MET A 311 18.61 -15.59 -12.67
CA MET A 311 19.15 -16.06 -13.95
C MET A 311 20.12 -15.05 -14.58
N GLY A 312 20.33 -13.90 -13.96
CA GLY A 312 21.15 -12.81 -14.49
C GLY A 312 20.45 -11.95 -15.52
N GLU A 313 19.13 -12.09 -15.68
CA GLU A 313 18.32 -11.29 -16.59
C GLU A 313 17.76 -10.07 -15.86
N ILE A 314 17.46 -9.02 -16.62
CA ILE A 314 16.80 -7.82 -16.05
C ILE A 314 15.30 -8.09 -15.90
N ASP A 315 14.78 -7.85 -14.71
CA ASP A 315 13.36 -8.01 -14.38
C ASP A 315 12.81 -6.80 -13.64
N VAL A 316 11.49 -6.63 -13.69
CA VAL A 316 10.75 -5.57 -12.99
C VAL A 316 10.01 -6.16 -11.81
N SER A 317 10.37 -5.74 -10.62
CA SER A 317 9.66 -6.09 -9.40
C SER A 317 8.86 -4.91 -8.87
N ALA A 318 7.60 -5.12 -8.48
CA ALA A 318 6.73 -4.08 -7.92
C ALA A 318 6.47 -4.31 -6.43
N TYR A 319 6.52 -3.23 -5.65
CA TYR A 319 6.39 -3.23 -4.20
C TYR A 319 5.42 -2.16 -3.72
N GLN A 320 4.83 -2.39 -2.57
CA GLN A 320 4.19 -1.39 -1.73
C GLN A 320 4.67 -1.59 -0.30
N VAL A 321 4.94 -0.51 0.42
CA VAL A 321 5.22 -0.59 1.85
C VAL A 321 3.92 -0.63 2.64
N SER A 322 3.96 -1.23 3.83
CA SER A 322 2.77 -1.37 4.65
C SER A 322 2.33 -0.03 5.26
N GLU A 323 1.06 0.05 5.60
CA GLU A 323 0.47 1.16 6.35
C GLU A 323 1.23 1.45 7.66
N GLN A 324 1.74 0.41 8.33
CA GLN A 324 2.56 0.58 9.53
C GLN A 324 3.86 1.34 9.26
N VAL A 325 4.56 1.01 8.18
CA VAL A 325 5.80 1.70 7.79
C VAL A 325 5.49 3.16 7.43
N MET A 326 4.41 3.40 6.68
CA MET A 326 3.96 4.77 6.37
C MET A 326 3.73 5.59 7.65
N ALA A 327 2.99 5.03 8.63
CA ALA A 327 2.69 5.70 9.89
C ALA A 327 3.95 5.93 10.77
N MET A 328 4.92 4.98 10.75
CA MET A 328 6.19 5.14 11.46
C MET A 328 7.08 6.21 10.83
N VAL A 329 7.09 6.31 9.51
CA VAL A 329 7.81 7.37 8.77
C VAL A 329 7.15 8.72 9.01
N ASP A 330 5.81 8.80 8.95
CA ASP A 330 5.06 10.03 9.23
C ASP A 330 5.33 10.55 10.65
N ALA A 331 5.46 9.65 11.63
CA ALA A 331 5.79 9.99 13.01
C ALA A 331 7.31 10.19 13.25
N ASP A 332 8.14 10.16 12.22
CA ASP A 332 9.61 10.29 12.26
C ASP A 332 10.29 9.30 13.22
N MET A 333 9.73 8.09 13.38
CA MET A 333 10.17 7.09 14.36
C MET A 333 11.32 6.23 13.88
N ILE A 334 11.54 6.13 12.58
CA ILE A 334 12.49 5.22 11.95
C ILE A 334 13.46 5.95 11.01
N GLU A 335 14.62 5.38 10.84
CA GLU A 335 15.66 5.86 9.94
C GLU A 335 16.37 4.70 9.24
N ALA A 336 16.92 4.95 8.05
CA ALA A 336 17.74 3.98 7.36
C ALA A 336 19.07 3.79 8.06
N SER A 337 19.59 2.57 8.04
CA SER A 337 20.95 2.24 8.46
C SER A 337 21.89 2.24 7.25
N VAL A 338 23.19 2.30 7.51
CA VAL A 338 24.23 2.03 6.50
C VAL A 338 24.15 0.60 5.95
N HIS A 339 23.55 -0.31 6.70
CA HIS A 339 23.26 -1.67 6.25
C HIS A 339 21.90 -1.69 5.56
N PRO A 340 21.81 -2.02 4.27
CA PRO A 340 20.57 -1.91 3.49
C PRO A 340 19.42 -2.78 4.04
N THR A 341 19.74 -3.88 4.71
CA THR A 341 18.77 -4.81 5.31
C THR A 341 18.18 -4.32 6.63
N THR A 342 18.64 -3.18 7.18
CA THR A 342 18.33 -2.76 8.54
C THR A 342 17.67 -1.38 8.56
N ILE A 343 16.54 -1.28 9.23
CA ILE A 343 15.90 -0.02 9.60
C ILE A 343 16.08 0.16 11.12
N ARG A 344 16.48 1.34 11.54
CA ARG A 344 16.67 1.68 12.95
C ARG A 344 15.48 2.43 13.51
N VAL A 345 15.09 2.09 14.73
CA VAL A 345 14.12 2.88 15.49
C VAL A 345 14.87 3.99 16.21
N LYS A 346 14.42 5.23 16.04
CA LYS A 346 15.00 6.40 16.70
C LYS A 346 14.60 6.45 18.18
N PRO A 347 15.42 7.00 19.06
CA PRO A 347 15.02 7.23 20.45
C PRO A 347 13.95 8.34 20.54
N SER A 348 13.15 8.30 21.61
CA SER A 348 12.25 9.41 21.96
C SER A 348 13.07 10.65 22.34
N ASP A 349 12.57 11.82 21.93
CA ASP A 349 13.12 13.14 22.30
C ASP A 349 11.99 14.17 22.48
N SER A 350 12.30 15.46 22.58
CA SER A 350 11.31 16.53 22.76
C SER A 350 10.39 16.73 21.55
N THR A 351 10.76 16.24 20.38
CA THR A 351 9.99 16.39 19.13
C THR A 351 9.28 15.12 18.72
N ARG A 352 9.69 13.98 19.28
CA ARG A 352 9.25 12.65 18.85
C ARG A 352 9.04 11.74 20.04
N TYR A 353 7.87 11.16 20.14
CA TYR A 353 7.56 10.09 21.09
C TYR A 353 7.57 8.75 20.37
N VAL A 354 8.37 7.82 20.85
CA VAL A 354 8.45 6.46 20.31
C VAL A 354 7.90 5.49 21.34
N PRO A 355 6.71 4.89 21.10
CA PRO A 355 6.15 3.87 22.00
C PRO A 355 6.94 2.57 21.90
N ASP A 356 6.63 1.62 22.79
CA ASP A 356 7.19 0.27 22.69
C ASP A 356 6.82 -0.38 21.35
N VAL A 357 7.82 -0.99 20.69
CA VAL A 357 7.68 -1.70 19.43
C VAL A 357 7.87 -3.19 19.69
N PHE A 358 6.83 -3.96 19.44
CA PHE A 358 6.81 -5.41 19.56
C PHE A 358 6.82 -6.06 18.18
N TYR A 359 7.48 -7.18 18.09
CA TYR A 359 7.49 -8.02 16.89
C TYR A 359 6.74 -9.32 17.18
N ARG A 360 5.73 -9.63 16.36
CA ARG A 360 5.04 -10.92 16.43
C ARG A 360 5.82 -11.94 15.60
N TYR A 361 6.29 -12.96 16.23
CA TYR A 361 7.04 -14.05 15.61
C TYR A 361 6.28 -15.36 15.76
N THR A 362 5.92 -15.95 14.63
CA THR A 362 5.36 -17.30 14.61
C THR A 362 6.51 -18.31 14.59
N ASN A 363 6.65 -19.12 15.61
CA ASN A 363 7.71 -20.11 15.70
C ASN A 363 7.50 -21.26 14.69
N LYS A 364 8.49 -22.15 14.59
CA LYS A 364 8.44 -23.31 13.67
C LYS A 364 7.28 -24.29 13.93
N TYR A 365 6.57 -24.15 15.04
CA TYR A 365 5.41 -24.95 15.40
C TYR A 365 4.08 -24.22 15.15
N GLY A 366 4.10 -23.01 14.54
CA GLY A 366 2.92 -22.23 14.27
C GLY A 366 2.30 -21.53 15.48
N ILE A 367 3.08 -21.38 16.57
CA ILE A 367 2.64 -20.65 17.79
C ILE A 367 3.23 -19.25 17.75
N ASP A 368 2.35 -18.24 17.92
CA ASP A 368 2.70 -16.82 18.00
C ASP A 368 3.30 -16.44 19.37
#